data_85bf71309a3ab30b4c08c1ab115433b2
#
_entry.id   85bf71309a3ab30b4c08c1ab115433b2
#
_cell.length_a   1.000
_cell.length_b   1.000
_cell.length_c   1.000
_cell.angle_alpha   90.00
_cell.angle_beta   90.00
_cell.angle_gamma   90.00
#
_symmetry.space_group_name_H-M   'P 1'
#
loop_
_entity.id
_entity.type
_entity.pdbx_description
1 polymer ?
#
loop_
_entity_poly.entity_id
_entity_poly.type
_entity_poly.pdbx_seq_one_letter_code
_entity_poly.pdbx_strand_id
1 'polypeptide(L)'
;MSWFWFSIIALLCWSGSDFFSKIGCRDAADKYSQYKMVTAVGVVMGIHAAIEIFVGGVEISWQVIWTYLPVSLLYIGSMTLGYVGLRYIELSISSPICNASGALVAIIAIVSGTAGKMAIAQYIAIFLACAGVIGLGFVEANEDDDLRAARQEASNYKYAKSWLALALPIAYCILDAAGTFADDLVLETLNEDSANVAYELTFLVAGIVSFIYTVVIKKQKLLPKAEGPKYIGAAFETAGQLAYIYALASGESALAAPIIASYCAASVLWSRLFLKEKLSWKHYTCILVTFAGILIMGIYDM
;
A
#
# COMPACT_ATOMS: atom_id res chain seq x y z
N MET A 1 -4.84 -16.68 14.34
CA MET A 1 -5.51 -16.34 13.05
C MET A 1 -4.54 -16.79 11.98
N SER A 2 -4.98 -17.36 10.84
CA SER A 2 -4.03 -17.79 9.81
C SER A 2 -3.48 -16.59 9.00
N TRP A 3 -2.35 -16.77 8.34
CA TRP A 3 -1.73 -15.78 7.45
C TRP A 3 -2.73 -15.25 6.41
N PHE A 4 -3.61 -16.10 5.91
CA PHE A 4 -4.63 -15.74 4.92
C PHE A 4 -5.59 -14.65 5.44
N TRP A 5 -6.10 -14.81 6.67
CA TRP A 5 -7.01 -13.82 7.26
C TRP A 5 -6.31 -12.50 7.58
N PHE A 6 -5.05 -12.55 8.01
CA PHE A 6 -4.24 -11.35 8.16
C PHE A 6 -4.02 -10.65 6.82
N SER A 7 -3.76 -11.40 5.74
CA SER A 7 -3.66 -10.84 4.38
C SER A 7 -4.96 -10.16 3.92
N ILE A 8 -6.12 -10.76 4.21
CA ILE A 8 -7.43 -10.16 3.90
C ILE A 8 -7.68 -8.89 4.71
N ILE A 9 -7.32 -8.87 6.00
CA ILE A 9 -7.44 -7.67 6.83
C ILE A 9 -6.53 -6.57 6.30
N ALA A 10 -5.28 -6.88 5.97
CA ALA A 10 -4.34 -5.93 5.37
C ALA A 10 -4.87 -5.37 4.05
N LEU A 11 -5.38 -6.23 3.16
CA LEU A 11 -6.01 -5.85 1.90
C LEU A 11 -7.17 -4.86 2.12
N LEU A 12 -8.08 -5.16 3.03
CA LEU A 12 -9.24 -4.29 3.32
C LEU A 12 -8.80 -2.97 3.96
N CYS A 13 -7.86 -3.00 4.89
CA CYS A 13 -7.34 -1.81 5.54
C CYS A 13 -6.58 -0.92 4.54
N TRP A 14 -5.67 -1.46 3.76
CA TRP A 14 -4.93 -0.66 2.78
C TRP A 14 -5.81 -0.15 1.64
N SER A 15 -6.85 -0.88 1.25
CA SER A 15 -7.84 -0.34 0.32
C SER A 15 -8.60 0.85 0.91
N GLY A 16 -8.89 0.81 2.21
CA GLY A 16 -9.47 1.94 2.96
C GLY A 16 -8.49 3.11 3.08
N SER A 17 -7.22 2.85 3.39
CA SER A 17 -6.16 3.85 3.41
C SER A 17 -6.03 4.55 2.07
N ASP A 18 -5.95 3.80 0.98
CA ASP A 18 -5.86 4.32 -0.39
C ASP A 18 -7.05 5.24 -0.72
N PHE A 19 -8.26 4.80 -0.40
CA PHE A 19 -9.48 5.57 -0.61
C PHE A 19 -9.50 6.89 0.16
N PHE A 20 -9.20 6.87 1.46
CA PHE A 20 -9.20 8.09 2.27
C PHE A 20 -8.00 9.00 1.98
N SER A 21 -6.85 8.45 1.64
CA SER A 21 -5.68 9.19 1.16
C SER A 21 -5.99 9.92 -0.15
N LYS A 22 -6.69 9.28 -1.08
CA LYS A 22 -7.20 9.89 -2.31
C LYS A 22 -8.10 11.08 -2.00
N ILE A 23 -9.07 10.92 -1.08
CA ILE A 23 -9.93 12.02 -0.66
C ILE A 23 -9.13 13.15 0.00
N GLY A 24 -8.18 12.81 0.89
CA GLY A 24 -7.37 13.77 1.61
C GLY A 24 -6.36 14.53 0.74
N CYS A 25 -5.85 13.91 -0.33
CA CYS A 25 -4.83 14.48 -1.20
C CYS A 25 -5.35 15.05 -2.52
N ARG A 26 -6.66 14.96 -2.80
CA ARG A 26 -7.25 15.37 -4.08
C ARG A 26 -7.23 16.87 -4.38
N ASP A 27 -7.02 17.73 -3.37
CA ASP A 27 -6.99 19.17 -3.59
C ASP A 27 -5.68 19.59 -4.28
N ALA A 28 -5.77 19.88 -5.58
CA ALA A 28 -4.64 20.31 -6.39
C ALA A 28 -4.04 21.66 -5.94
N ALA A 29 -4.80 22.49 -5.19
CA ALA A 29 -4.32 23.73 -4.64
C ALA A 29 -3.37 23.53 -3.45
N ASP A 30 -3.51 22.42 -2.72
CA ASP A 30 -2.60 22.05 -1.63
C ASP A 30 -1.35 21.36 -2.14
N LYS A 31 -0.33 22.13 -2.48
CA LYS A 31 0.98 21.65 -2.98
C LYS A 31 1.74 20.79 -1.97
N TYR A 32 1.33 20.76 -0.72
CA TYR A 32 2.01 20.07 0.38
C TYR A 32 1.17 18.92 0.95
N SER A 33 0.08 18.55 0.27
CA SER A 33 -0.87 17.54 0.72
C SER A 33 -0.19 16.19 1.01
N GLN A 34 0.77 15.76 0.18
CA GLN A 34 1.54 14.52 0.37
C GLN A 34 2.36 14.55 1.67
N TYR A 35 3.01 15.67 1.99
CA TYR A 35 3.78 15.79 3.24
C TYR A 35 2.86 15.81 4.47
N LYS A 36 1.68 16.43 4.35
CA LYS A 36 0.65 16.38 5.41
C LYS A 36 0.13 14.95 5.59
N MET A 37 0.03 14.16 4.52
CA MET A 37 -0.32 12.74 4.62
C MET A 37 0.75 11.94 5.37
N VAL A 38 2.04 12.11 5.02
CA VAL A 38 3.15 11.48 5.76
C VAL A 38 3.14 11.91 7.25
N THR A 39 2.80 13.16 7.52
CA THR A 39 2.65 13.64 8.91
C THR A 39 1.53 12.89 9.62
N ALA A 40 0.36 12.72 8.99
CA ALA A 40 -0.77 12.00 9.59
C ALA A 40 -0.43 10.53 9.85
N VAL A 41 0.21 9.84 8.89
CA VAL A 41 0.66 8.46 9.05
C VAL A 41 1.66 8.35 10.20
N GLY A 42 2.67 9.21 10.23
CA GLY A 42 3.68 9.19 11.30
C GLY A 42 3.08 9.45 12.70
N VAL A 43 2.09 10.35 12.80
CA VAL A 43 1.40 10.61 14.09
C VAL A 43 0.60 9.39 14.53
N VAL A 44 -0.18 8.78 13.65
CA VAL A 44 -1.03 7.64 14.02
C VAL A 44 -0.17 6.42 14.34
N MET A 45 0.84 6.10 13.53
CA MET A 45 1.80 5.02 13.78
C MET A 45 2.59 5.27 15.07
N GLY A 46 3.03 6.51 15.31
CA GLY A 46 3.73 6.86 16.55
C GLY A 46 2.86 6.69 17.80
N ILE A 47 1.56 6.97 17.73
CA ILE A 47 0.62 6.71 18.83
C ILE A 47 0.47 5.21 19.03
N HIS A 48 0.32 4.43 17.96
CA HIS A 48 0.19 2.98 18.04
C HIS A 48 1.47 2.34 18.61
N ALA A 49 2.65 2.71 18.11
CA ALA A 49 3.93 2.28 18.68
C ALA A 49 4.06 2.59 20.18
N ALA A 50 3.62 3.76 20.61
CA ALA A 50 3.61 4.10 22.03
C ALA A 50 2.67 3.20 22.83
N ILE A 51 1.50 2.85 22.32
CA ILE A 51 0.58 1.92 22.98
C ILE A 51 1.23 0.54 23.08
N GLU A 52 1.80 0.02 21.98
CA GLU A 52 2.47 -1.28 21.97
C GLU A 52 3.65 -1.34 22.95
N ILE A 53 4.48 -0.30 23.06
CA ILE A 53 5.61 -0.25 23.99
C ILE A 53 5.12 -0.13 25.43
N PHE A 54 4.24 0.82 25.75
CA PHE A 54 3.91 1.16 27.14
C PHE A 54 2.75 0.35 27.71
N VAL A 55 1.83 -0.15 26.87
CA VAL A 55 0.66 -0.93 27.29
C VAL A 55 0.80 -2.39 26.88
N GLY A 56 1.23 -2.65 25.65
CA GLY A 56 1.49 -4.00 25.13
C GLY A 56 2.73 -4.65 25.71
N GLY A 57 3.69 -3.85 26.22
CA GLY A 57 4.93 -4.36 26.79
C GLY A 57 5.92 -4.85 25.73
N VAL A 58 5.80 -4.40 24.49
CA VAL A 58 6.72 -4.76 23.41
C VAL A 58 8.11 -4.18 23.71
N GLU A 59 9.09 -5.06 23.80
CA GLU A 59 10.48 -4.66 24.02
C GLU A 59 11.09 -4.17 22.72
N ILE A 60 11.58 -2.93 22.74
CA ILE A 60 12.28 -2.32 21.61
C ILE A 60 13.71 -1.97 22.01
N SER A 61 14.66 -2.32 21.18
CA SER A 61 16.08 -1.99 21.35
C SER A 61 16.64 -1.28 20.14
N TRP A 62 17.75 -0.58 20.31
CA TRP A 62 18.46 0.03 19.19
C TRP A 62 18.87 -1.00 18.14
N GLN A 63 19.18 -2.24 18.55
CA GLN A 63 19.50 -3.31 17.63
C GLN A 63 18.32 -3.64 16.73
N VAL A 64 17.11 -3.77 17.28
CA VAL A 64 15.88 -4.01 16.48
C VAL A 64 15.67 -2.88 15.48
N ILE A 65 15.77 -1.61 15.93
CA ILE A 65 15.60 -0.45 15.05
C ILE A 65 16.63 -0.48 13.91
N TRP A 66 17.90 -0.73 14.19
CA TRP A 66 18.94 -0.77 13.15
C TRP A 66 18.78 -1.96 12.20
N THR A 67 18.33 -3.11 12.70
CA THR A 67 18.09 -4.30 11.87
C THR A 67 16.91 -4.07 10.91
N TYR A 68 15.85 -3.39 11.38
CA TYR A 68 14.66 -3.13 10.57
C TYR A 68 14.78 -1.85 9.70
N LEU A 69 15.70 -0.96 10.00
CA LEU A 69 15.86 0.33 9.32
C LEU A 69 15.96 0.24 7.78
N PRO A 70 16.72 -0.71 7.19
CA PRO A 70 16.77 -0.85 5.73
C PRO A 70 15.39 -1.12 5.12
N VAL A 71 14.57 -1.97 5.74
CA VAL A 71 13.20 -2.27 5.32
C VAL A 71 12.35 -1.01 5.38
N SER A 72 12.37 -0.32 6.53
CA SER A 72 11.64 0.95 6.71
C SER A 72 12.02 1.99 5.65
N LEU A 73 13.31 2.12 5.32
CA LEU A 73 13.76 3.08 4.31
C LEU A 73 13.26 2.73 2.90
N LEU A 74 13.18 1.45 2.56
CA LEU A 74 12.61 0.99 1.29
C LEU A 74 11.12 1.38 1.21
N TYR A 75 10.34 1.14 2.26
CA TYR A 75 8.92 1.50 2.30
C TYR A 75 8.69 3.01 2.35
N ILE A 76 9.45 3.78 3.15
CA ILE A 76 9.36 5.24 3.16
C ILE A 76 9.69 5.80 1.77
N GLY A 77 10.70 5.23 1.11
CA GLY A 77 11.07 5.58 -0.25
C GLY A 77 9.95 5.29 -1.25
N SER A 78 9.38 4.08 -1.23
CA SER A 78 8.27 3.70 -2.12
C SER A 78 7.04 4.58 -1.89
N MET A 79 6.58 4.72 -0.65
CA MET A 79 5.42 5.56 -0.31
C MET A 79 5.61 7.02 -0.70
N THR A 80 6.82 7.57 -0.48
CA THR A 80 7.13 8.94 -0.90
C THR A 80 7.00 9.09 -2.42
N LEU A 81 7.54 8.14 -3.19
CA LEU A 81 7.38 8.13 -4.64
C LEU A 81 5.92 7.98 -5.07
N GLY A 82 5.16 7.13 -4.38
CA GLY A 82 3.72 6.97 -4.58
C GLY A 82 2.96 8.28 -4.39
N TYR A 83 3.14 8.94 -3.26
CA TYR A 83 2.47 10.22 -2.98
C TYR A 83 2.89 11.35 -3.94
N VAL A 84 4.16 11.38 -4.36
CA VAL A 84 4.61 12.31 -5.40
C VAL A 84 3.99 11.94 -6.74
N GLY A 85 3.93 10.65 -7.07
CA GLY A 85 3.31 10.11 -8.28
C GLY A 85 1.85 10.56 -8.44
N LEU A 86 1.07 10.50 -7.35
CA LEU A 86 -0.34 10.90 -7.34
C LEU A 86 -0.59 12.36 -7.79
N ARG A 87 0.43 13.20 -7.83
CA ARG A 87 0.33 14.56 -8.40
C ARG A 87 0.45 14.58 -9.92
N TYR A 88 1.05 13.56 -10.50
CA TYR A 88 1.40 13.53 -11.93
C TYR A 88 0.63 12.48 -12.71
N ILE A 89 -0.03 11.53 -12.02
CA ILE A 89 -0.75 10.41 -12.66
C ILE A 89 -2.08 10.16 -11.96
N GLU A 90 -3.03 9.63 -12.73
CA GLU A 90 -4.27 9.09 -12.18
C GLU A 90 -3.96 7.95 -11.21
N LEU A 91 -4.66 7.96 -10.06
CA LEU A 91 -4.56 6.87 -9.09
C LEU A 91 -4.90 5.53 -9.75
N SER A 92 -5.88 5.53 -10.64
CA SER A 92 -6.31 4.39 -11.42
C SER A 92 -5.21 3.77 -12.28
N ILE A 93 -4.25 4.55 -12.76
CA ILE A 93 -3.07 4.03 -13.48
C ILE A 93 -1.93 3.72 -12.51
N SER A 94 -1.70 4.60 -11.52
CA SER A 94 -0.60 4.47 -10.58
C SER A 94 -0.79 3.27 -9.66
N SER A 95 -1.98 3.10 -9.06
CA SER A 95 -2.23 2.07 -8.06
C SER A 95 -1.98 0.64 -8.58
N PRO A 96 -2.50 0.20 -9.76
CA PRO A 96 -2.19 -1.12 -10.26
C PRO A 96 -0.71 -1.34 -10.60
N ILE A 97 0.01 -0.30 -11.05
CA ILE A 97 1.46 -0.43 -11.32
C ILE A 97 2.23 -0.56 -10.01
N CYS A 98 1.93 0.25 -9.02
CA CYS A 98 2.52 0.16 -7.68
C CYS A 98 2.26 -1.24 -7.08
N ASN A 99 1.04 -1.72 -7.17
CA ASN A 99 0.61 -3.00 -6.60
C ASN A 99 1.06 -4.25 -7.40
N ALA A 100 1.67 -4.07 -8.57
CA ALA A 100 2.37 -5.16 -9.24
C ALA A 100 3.59 -5.65 -8.43
N SER A 101 3.98 -4.96 -7.36
CA SER A 101 5.00 -5.38 -6.39
C SER A 101 4.72 -6.77 -5.82
N GLY A 102 3.46 -7.10 -5.50
CA GLY A 102 3.10 -8.45 -5.04
C GLY A 102 3.46 -9.57 -6.03
N ALA A 103 3.35 -9.30 -7.34
CA ALA A 103 3.81 -10.24 -8.37
C ALA A 103 5.34 -10.36 -8.39
N LEU A 104 6.05 -9.25 -8.23
CA LEU A 104 7.52 -9.27 -8.15
C LEU A 104 8.00 -10.03 -6.91
N VAL A 105 7.38 -9.85 -5.74
CA VAL A 105 7.68 -10.59 -4.52
C VAL A 105 7.50 -12.09 -4.76
N ALA A 106 6.36 -12.51 -5.31
CA ALA A 106 6.12 -13.92 -5.60
C ALA A 106 7.18 -14.51 -6.57
N ILE A 107 7.55 -13.77 -7.62
CA ILE A 107 8.59 -14.19 -8.56
C ILE A 107 9.94 -14.29 -7.86
N ILE A 108 10.32 -13.29 -7.06
CA ILE A 108 11.58 -13.29 -6.32
C ILE A 108 11.64 -14.47 -5.36
N ALA A 109 10.59 -14.71 -4.57
CA ALA A 109 10.53 -15.82 -3.63
C ALA A 109 10.62 -17.19 -4.31
N ILE A 110 9.96 -17.38 -5.46
CA ILE A 110 10.04 -18.61 -6.25
C ILE A 110 11.44 -18.81 -6.83
N VAL A 111 12.04 -17.77 -7.42
CA VAL A 111 13.36 -17.85 -8.08
C VAL A 111 14.50 -17.99 -7.06
N SER A 112 14.42 -17.32 -5.92
CA SER A 112 15.39 -17.44 -4.83
C SER A 112 15.31 -18.77 -4.09
N GLY A 113 14.20 -19.52 -4.27
CA GLY A 113 13.94 -20.77 -3.56
C GLY A 113 13.51 -20.58 -2.11
N THR A 114 13.18 -19.35 -1.71
CA THR A 114 12.60 -19.06 -0.38
C THR A 114 11.12 -19.45 -0.30
N ALA A 115 10.42 -19.51 -1.45
CA ALA A 115 9.09 -20.09 -1.50
C ALA A 115 9.16 -21.58 -1.21
N GLY A 116 8.41 -22.03 -0.20
CA GLY A 116 8.31 -23.45 0.16
C GLY A 116 7.73 -24.32 -0.97
N LYS A 117 7.42 -25.58 -0.65
CA LYS A 117 6.77 -26.47 -1.62
C LYS A 117 5.29 -26.10 -1.76
N MET A 118 4.96 -25.41 -2.82
CA MET A 118 3.60 -25.02 -3.15
C MET A 118 2.89 -26.07 -4.02
N ALA A 119 1.58 -26.21 -3.82
CA ALA A 119 0.72 -26.97 -4.70
C ALA A 119 0.51 -26.24 -6.04
N ILE A 120 0.24 -26.99 -7.13
CA ILE A 120 -0.04 -26.40 -8.44
C ILE A 120 -1.19 -25.37 -8.37
N ALA A 121 -2.20 -25.63 -7.54
CA ALA A 121 -3.31 -24.70 -7.36
C ALA A 121 -2.89 -23.35 -6.74
N GLN A 122 -1.89 -23.34 -5.85
CA GLN A 122 -1.34 -22.10 -5.29
C GLN A 122 -0.59 -21.28 -6.35
N TYR A 123 0.17 -21.93 -7.25
CA TYR A 123 0.78 -21.23 -8.40
C TYR A 123 -0.28 -20.61 -9.33
N ILE A 124 -1.38 -21.37 -9.60
CA ILE A 124 -2.50 -20.86 -10.41
C ILE A 124 -3.15 -19.67 -9.69
N ALA A 125 -3.33 -19.74 -8.39
CA ALA A 125 -3.92 -18.67 -7.58
C ALA A 125 -3.07 -17.38 -7.60
N ILE A 126 -1.75 -17.50 -7.41
CA ILE A 126 -0.79 -16.38 -7.56
C ILE A 126 -0.93 -15.76 -8.95
N PHE A 127 -0.89 -16.61 -10.00
CA PHE A 127 -1.02 -16.13 -11.37
C PHE A 127 -2.32 -15.37 -11.60
N LEU A 128 -3.46 -15.86 -11.11
CA LEU A 128 -4.76 -15.20 -11.26
C LEU A 128 -4.80 -13.86 -10.51
N ALA A 129 -4.34 -13.82 -9.25
CA ALA A 129 -4.29 -12.60 -8.47
C ALA A 129 -3.44 -11.53 -9.16
N CYS A 130 -2.22 -11.89 -9.56
CA CYS A 130 -1.29 -10.98 -10.25
C CYS A 130 -1.81 -10.55 -11.63
N ALA A 131 -2.37 -11.47 -12.42
CA ALA A 131 -2.92 -11.17 -13.74
C ALA A 131 -4.13 -10.21 -13.64
N GLY A 132 -4.96 -10.35 -12.62
CA GLY A 132 -6.08 -9.46 -12.36
C GLY A 132 -5.60 -8.05 -12.00
N VAL A 133 -4.62 -7.91 -11.10
CA VAL A 133 -4.03 -6.62 -10.69
C VAL A 133 -3.36 -5.93 -11.88
N ILE A 134 -2.49 -6.63 -12.62
CA ILE A 134 -1.82 -6.11 -13.80
C ILE A 134 -2.84 -5.75 -14.89
N GLY A 135 -3.86 -6.60 -15.07
CA GLY A 135 -4.96 -6.39 -16.00
C GLY A 135 -5.73 -5.11 -15.72
N LEU A 136 -5.97 -4.77 -14.43
CA LEU A 136 -6.57 -3.49 -14.05
C LEU A 136 -5.73 -2.32 -14.57
N GLY A 137 -4.41 -2.36 -14.39
CA GLY A 137 -3.52 -1.32 -14.90
C GLY A 137 -3.62 -1.14 -16.43
N PHE A 138 -3.71 -2.25 -17.18
CA PHE A 138 -3.90 -2.21 -18.62
C PHE A 138 -5.28 -1.65 -19.04
N VAL A 139 -6.33 -2.03 -18.33
CA VAL A 139 -7.69 -1.53 -18.58
C VAL A 139 -7.73 -0.02 -18.36
N GLU A 140 -7.19 0.46 -17.25
CA GLU A 140 -7.14 1.88 -16.92
C GLU A 140 -6.27 2.68 -17.91
N ALA A 141 -5.12 2.14 -18.33
CA ALA A 141 -4.22 2.79 -19.29
C ALA A 141 -4.85 2.94 -20.69
N ASN A 142 -5.76 2.02 -21.05
CA ASN A 142 -6.44 2.00 -22.35
C ASN A 142 -7.92 2.40 -22.26
N GLU A 143 -8.31 3.12 -21.21
CA GLU A 143 -9.68 3.59 -21.04
C GLU A 143 -10.04 4.67 -22.07
N ASP A 144 -11.32 4.73 -22.42
CA ASP A 144 -11.87 5.73 -23.34
C ASP A 144 -11.64 7.15 -22.82
N ASP A 145 -11.18 8.03 -23.69
CA ASP A 145 -10.84 9.42 -23.36
C ASP A 145 -12.02 10.19 -22.76
N ASP A 146 -13.26 9.87 -23.15
CA ASP A 146 -14.47 10.49 -22.59
C ASP A 146 -14.72 10.08 -21.13
N LEU A 147 -14.50 8.80 -20.78
CA LEU A 147 -14.60 8.32 -19.41
C LEU A 147 -13.48 8.88 -18.55
N ARG A 148 -12.28 8.99 -19.09
CA ARG A 148 -11.12 9.60 -18.43
C ARG A 148 -11.36 11.09 -18.19
N ALA A 149 -11.85 11.83 -19.20
CA ALA A 149 -12.16 13.25 -19.07
C ALA A 149 -13.23 13.51 -17.99
N ALA A 150 -14.28 12.69 -17.94
CA ALA A 150 -15.31 12.81 -16.91
C ALA A 150 -14.80 12.56 -15.49
N ARG A 151 -13.81 11.66 -15.31
CA ARG A 151 -13.14 11.47 -14.01
C ARG A 151 -12.20 12.63 -13.67
N GLN A 152 -11.48 13.15 -14.67
CA GLN A 152 -10.56 14.28 -14.49
C GLN A 152 -11.31 15.56 -14.10
N GLU A 153 -12.46 15.84 -14.73
CA GLU A 153 -13.33 16.95 -14.33
C GLU A 153 -13.81 16.83 -12.89
N ALA A 154 -14.18 15.61 -12.47
CA ALA A 154 -14.61 15.36 -11.11
C ALA A 154 -13.48 15.52 -10.07
N SER A 155 -12.21 15.32 -10.48
CA SER A 155 -11.06 15.37 -9.60
C SER A 155 -10.27 16.68 -9.62
N ASN A 156 -10.58 17.62 -10.54
CA ASN A 156 -9.78 18.83 -10.83
C ASN A 156 -8.31 18.56 -11.20
N TYR A 157 -8.01 17.39 -11.73
CA TYR A 157 -6.65 16.99 -12.08
C TYR A 157 -6.31 17.37 -13.52
N LYS A 158 -5.24 18.16 -13.70
CA LYS A 158 -4.60 18.38 -15.01
C LYS A 158 -3.33 17.53 -15.07
N TYR A 159 -3.34 16.49 -15.91
CA TYR A 159 -2.16 15.67 -16.15
C TYR A 159 -1.21 16.32 -17.13
N ALA A 160 0.07 16.35 -16.77
CA ALA A 160 1.13 16.49 -17.76
C ALA A 160 1.49 15.09 -18.28
N LYS A 161 1.32 14.82 -19.57
CA LYS A 161 1.89 13.63 -20.22
C LYS A 161 3.42 13.70 -20.07
N SER A 162 3.97 12.92 -19.16
CA SER A 162 5.42 12.88 -18.89
C SER A 162 5.83 11.43 -18.66
N TRP A 163 7.01 11.06 -19.14
CA TRP A 163 7.61 9.76 -18.85
C TRP A 163 7.84 9.55 -17.33
N LEU A 164 8.06 10.63 -16.58
CA LEU A 164 8.14 10.61 -15.11
C LEU A 164 6.86 10.04 -14.48
N ALA A 165 5.74 10.23 -15.15
CA ALA A 165 4.46 9.72 -14.72
C ALA A 165 4.48 8.18 -14.60
N LEU A 166 5.12 7.46 -15.48
CA LEU A 166 5.26 6.00 -15.40
C LEU A 166 6.49 5.56 -14.60
N ALA A 167 7.56 6.36 -14.61
CA ALA A 167 8.78 6.03 -13.89
C ALA A 167 8.57 5.99 -12.35
N LEU A 168 7.75 6.89 -11.81
CA LEU A 168 7.51 6.95 -10.36
C LEU A 168 6.79 5.71 -9.82
N PRO A 169 5.65 5.24 -10.36
CA PRO A 169 5.01 4.02 -9.88
C PRO A 169 5.83 2.75 -10.16
N ILE A 170 6.63 2.72 -11.23
CA ILE A 170 7.56 1.60 -11.46
C ILE A 170 8.66 1.58 -10.39
N ALA A 171 9.24 2.72 -10.05
CA ALA A 171 10.23 2.82 -8.98
C ALA A 171 9.62 2.48 -7.62
N TYR A 172 8.38 2.92 -7.34
CA TYR A 172 7.61 2.48 -6.19
C TYR A 172 7.51 0.96 -6.15
N CYS A 173 7.01 0.34 -7.22
CA CYS A 173 6.81 -1.11 -7.33
C CYS A 173 8.09 -1.90 -7.02
N ILE A 174 9.24 -1.44 -7.53
CA ILE A 174 10.54 -2.10 -7.28
C ILE A 174 10.96 -1.94 -5.82
N LEU A 175 10.85 -0.74 -5.25
CA LEU A 175 11.23 -0.49 -3.86
C LEU A 175 10.32 -1.22 -2.88
N ASP A 176 9.03 -1.26 -3.16
CA ASP A 176 8.03 -1.94 -2.37
C ASP A 176 8.24 -3.47 -2.38
N ALA A 177 8.48 -4.04 -3.54
CA ALA A 177 8.84 -5.46 -3.66
C ALA A 177 10.14 -5.80 -2.94
N ALA A 178 11.16 -4.94 -3.04
CA ALA A 178 12.41 -5.10 -2.31
C ALA A 178 12.19 -4.97 -0.79
N GLY A 179 11.32 -4.06 -0.36
CA GLY A 179 10.91 -3.88 1.03
C GLY A 179 10.24 -5.13 1.58
N THR A 180 9.25 -5.67 0.87
CA THR A 180 8.52 -6.87 1.27
C THR A 180 9.44 -8.10 1.34
N PHE A 181 10.34 -8.27 0.37
CA PHE A 181 11.31 -9.37 0.41
C PHE A 181 12.32 -9.21 1.55
N ALA A 182 12.77 -7.98 1.83
CA ALA A 182 13.66 -7.72 2.96
C ALA A 182 12.93 -7.91 4.31
N ASP A 183 11.65 -7.60 4.39
CA ASP A 183 10.79 -7.80 5.54
C ASP A 183 10.68 -9.30 5.89
N ASP A 184 10.41 -10.12 4.89
CA ASP A 184 10.38 -11.57 5.00
C ASP A 184 11.68 -12.13 5.61
N LEU A 185 12.84 -11.68 5.11
CA LEU A 185 14.15 -12.07 5.65
C LEU A 185 14.40 -11.59 7.08
N VAL A 186 13.97 -10.39 7.42
CA VAL A 186 14.18 -9.82 8.76
C VAL A 186 13.28 -10.49 9.79
N LEU A 187 12.07 -10.91 9.41
CA LEU A 187 11.14 -11.62 10.26
C LEU A 187 11.58 -13.06 10.62
N GLU A 188 12.59 -13.61 9.91
CA GLU A 188 13.27 -14.84 10.37
C GLU A 188 14.05 -14.63 11.68
N THR A 189 14.42 -13.37 11.99
CA THR A 189 15.30 -13.03 13.12
C THR A 189 14.65 -12.12 14.16
N LEU A 190 13.68 -11.33 13.78
CA LEU A 190 12.95 -10.42 14.64
C LEU A 190 11.54 -10.96 14.91
N ASN A 191 11.07 -10.68 16.13
CA ASN A 191 9.67 -10.86 16.47
C ASN A 191 8.81 -9.82 15.72
N GLU A 192 7.62 -10.23 15.26
CA GLU A 192 6.70 -9.41 14.48
C GLU A 192 6.27 -8.12 15.18
N ASP A 193 6.03 -8.17 16.50
CA ASP A 193 5.62 -6.99 17.27
C ASP A 193 6.75 -5.96 17.31
N SER A 194 7.98 -6.41 17.59
CA SER A 194 9.16 -5.55 17.61
C SER A 194 9.49 -4.97 16.23
N ALA A 195 9.31 -5.77 15.17
CA ALA A 195 9.49 -5.33 13.80
C ALA A 195 8.47 -4.25 13.42
N ASN A 196 7.18 -4.47 13.75
CA ASN A 196 6.11 -3.51 13.52
C ASN A 196 6.37 -2.19 14.26
N VAL A 197 6.75 -2.25 15.54
CA VAL A 197 7.07 -1.05 16.33
C VAL A 197 8.28 -0.31 15.74
N ALA A 198 9.32 -1.02 15.28
CA ALA A 198 10.48 -0.39 14.65
C ALA A 198 10.08 0.34 13.35
N TYR A 199 9.23 -0.25 12.54
CA TYR A 199 8.64 0.37 11.35
C TYR A 199 7.89 1.66 11.69
N GLU A 200 6.97 1.59 12.64
CA GLU A 200 6.12 2.70 13.06
C GLU A 200 6.93 3.87 13.65
N LEU A 201 7.97 3.57 14.45
CA LEU A 201 8.89 4.59 14.97
C LEU A 201 9.66 5.29 13.84
N THR A 202 10.04 4.57 12.79
CA THR A 202 10.72 5.17 11.64
C THR A 202 9.75 6.09 10.87
N PHE A 203 8.50 5.68 10.71
CA PHE A 203 7.45 6.55 10.13
C PHE A 203 7.11 7.75 11.01
N LEU A 204 7.15 7.61 12.34
CA LEU A 204 7.03 8.75 13.25
C LEU A 204 8.12 9.80 12.97
N VAL A 205 9.37 9.37 12.81
CA VAL A 205 10.48 10.27 12.45
C VAL A 205 10.23 10.94 11.10
N ALA A 206 9.81 10.19 10.09
CA ALA A 206 9.45 10.74 8.77
C ALA A 206 8.29 11.74 8.87
N GLY A 207 7.28 11.44 9.70
CA GLY A 207 6.15 12.33 10.01
C GLY A 207 6.60 13.63 10.67
N ILE A 208 7.50 13.56 11.65
CA ILE A 208 8.07 14.74 12.33
C ILE A 208 8.84 15.62 11.32
N VAL A 209 9.69 15.01 10.48
CA VAL A 209 10.43 15.74 9.44
C VAL A 209 9.47 16.41 8.47
N SER A 210 8.43 15.71 8.02
CA SER A 210 7.40 16.23 7.12
C SER A 210 6.60 17.35 7.77
N PHE A 211 6.27 17.24 9.05
CA PHE A 211 5.60 18.28 9.83
C PHE A 211 6.46 19.54 9.92
N ILE A 212 7.72 19.41 10.33
CA ILE A 212 8.67 20.52 10.43
C ILE A 212 8.79 21.22 9.06
N TYR A 213 8.98 20.44 8.00
CA TYR A 213 9.07 21.00 6.65
C TYR A 213 7.81 21.75 6.25
N THR A 214 6.64 21.17 6.46
CA THR A 214 5.37 21.72 5.97
C THR A 214 4.89 22.87 6.84
N VAL A 215 4.86 22.69 8.16
CA VAL A 215 4.26 23.67 9.08
C VAL A 215 5.26 24.75 9.49
N VAL A 216 6.49 24.35 9.86
CA VAL A 216 7.47 25.30 10.38
C VAL A 216 8.19 26.04 9.25
N ILE A 217 8.72 25.32 8.25
CA ILE A 217 9.50 25.92 7.17
C ILE A 217 8.58 26.55 6.11
N LYS A 218 7.58 25.80 5.62
CA LYS A 218 6.66 26.28 4.57
C LYS A 218 5.46 27.04 5.11
N LYS A 219 5.29 27.14 6.44
CA LYS A 219 4.23 27.87 7.14
C LYS A 219 2.80 27.53 6.67
N GLN A 220 2.60 26.26 6.29
CA GLN A 220 1.29 25.78 5.88
C GLN A 220 0.40 25.55 7.10
N LYS A 221 -0.89 25.88 6.96
CA LYS A 221 -1.88 25.63 8.02
C LYS A 221 -2.41 24.21 7.90
N LEU A 222 -2.59 23.56 9.03
CA LEU A 222 -3.35 22.32 9.13
C LEU A 222 -4.81 22.68 9.45
N LEU A 223 -5.71 22.37 8.53
CA LEU A 223 -7.14 22.65 8.67
C LEU A 223 -7.86 21.33 9.05
N PRO A 224 -8.44 21.19 10.26
CA PRO A 224 -8.97 19.93 10.75
C PRO A 224 -9.93 19.24 9.78
N LYS A 225 -10.80 19.97 9.09
CA LYS A 225 -11.75 19.43 8.10
C LYS A 225 -11.05 18.89 6.85
N ALA A 226 -9.99 19.54 6.40
CA ALA A 226 -9.23 19.13 5.22
C ALA A 226 -8.27 17.97 5.52
N GLU A 227 -7.76 17.92 6.75
CA GLU A 227 -6.81 16.88 7.18
C GLU A 227 -7.52 15.61 7.71
N GLY A 228 -8.78 15.69 8.14
CA GLY A 228 -9.54 14.56 8.69
C GLY A 228 -9.45 13.27 7.86
N PRO A 229 -9.71 13.30 6.55
CA PRO A 229 -9.56 12.11 5.71
C PRO A 229 -8.16 11.51 5.73
N LYS A 230 -7.09 12.34 5.85
CA LYS A 230 -5.71 11.86 5.94
C LYS A 230 -5.47 11.04 7.21
N TYR A 231 -6.02 11.49 8.34
CA TYR A 231 -5.91 10.75 9.61
C TYR A 231 -6.72 9.45 9.60
N ILE A 232 -7.89 9.44 8.93
CA ILE A 232 -8.65 8.21 8.74
C ILE A 232 -7.86 7.24 7.86
N GLY A 233 -7.31 7.73 6.75
CA GLY A 233 -6.42 6.93 5.88
C GLY A 233 -5.21 6.40 6.65
N ALA A 234 -4.58 7.23 7.49
CA ALA A 234 -3.46 6.83 8.34
C ALA A 234 -3.84 5.75 9.36
N ALA A 235 -5.05 5.79 9.93
CA ALA A 235 -5.52 4.75 10.84
C ALA A 235 -5.72 3.41 10.11
N PHE A 236 -6.29 3.43 8.92
CA PHE A 236 -6.38 2.25 8.07
C PHE A 236 -5.00 1.75 7.63
N GLU A 237 -4.07 2.65 7.33
CA GLU A 237 -2.67 2.31 7.00
C GLU A 237 -2.00 1.56 8.14
N THR A 238 -2.08 2.10 9.36
CA THR A 238 -1.49 1.49 10.57
C THR A 238 -2.10 0.12 10.85
N ALA A 239 -3.43 -0.01 10.78
CA ALA A 239 -4.09 -1.31 10.98
C ALA A 239 -3.74 -2.32 9.87
N GLY A 240 -3.59 -1.84 8.63
CA GLY A 240 -3.15 -2.66 7.50
C GLY A 240 -1.72 -3.14 7.66
N GLN A 241 -0.83 -2.27 8.12
CA GLN A 241 0.58 -2.61 8.37
C GLN A 241 0.71 -3.68 9.48
N LEU A 242 -0.03 -3.52 10.57
CA LEU A 242 -0.03 -4.52 11.63
C LEU A 242 -0.50 -5.89 11.11
N ALA A 243 -1.59 -5.92 10.36
CA ALA A 243 -2.08 -7.17 9.77
C ALA A 243 -1.10 -7.75 8.74
N TYR A 244 -0.43 -6.90 7.96
CA TYR A 244 0.57 -7.28 6.97
C TYR A 244 1.77 -7.98 7.62
N ILE A 245 2.35 -7.42 8.69
CA ILE A 245 3.52 -8.00 9.33
C ILE A 245 3.21 -9.39 9.91
N TYR A 246 2.01 -9.57 10.50
CA TYR A 246 1.55 -10.86 10.96
C TYR A 246 1.25 -11.85 9.83
N ALA A 247 0.82 -11.37 8.66
CA ALA A 247 0.64 -12.22 7.49
C ALA A 247 1.98 -12.77 7.01
N LEU A 248 3.02 -11.93 6.96
CA LEU A 248 4.37 -12.37 6.55
C LEU A 248 5.00 -13.29 7.59
N ALA A 249 4.93 -12.94 8.88
CA ALA A 249 5.53 -13.74 9.96
C ALA A 249 4.90 -15.15 10.11
N SER A 250 3.63 -15.30 9.76
CA SER A 250 2.89 -16.56 9.91
C SER A 250 2.65 -17.33 8.61
N GLY A 251 3.10 -16.80 7.46
CA GLY A 251 2.86 -17.39 6.14
C GLY A 251 4.06 -17.28 5.21
N GLU A 252 3.87 -17.66 3.96
CA GLU A 252 4.86 -17.49 2.90
C GLU A 252 4.60 -16.18 2.14
N SER A 253 5.60 -15.32 2.02
CA SER A 253 5.52 -14.04 1.30
C SER A 253 5.06 -14.21 -0.16
N ALA A 254 5.44 -15.32 -0.80
CA ALA A 254 5.00 -15.67 -2.14
C ALA A 254 3.47 -15.82 -2.28
N LEU A 255 2.78 -16.16 -1.20
CA LEU A 255 1.32 -16.31 -1.15
C LEU A 255 0.64 -15.06 -0.59
N ALA A 256 1.19 -14.49 0.48
CA ALA A 256 0.60 -13.35 1.17
C ALA A 256 0.68 -12.07 0.33
N ALA A 257 1.85 -11.77 -0.28
CA ALA A 257 2.06 -10.53 -1.01
C ALA A 257 1.11 -10.32 -2.21
N PRO A 258 0.81 -11.30 -3.08
CA PRO A 258 -0.19 -11.14 -4.14
C PRO A 258 -1.61 -10.90 -3.64
N ILE A 259 -2.00 -11.51 -2.49
CA ILE A 259 -3.31 -11.26 -1.89
C ILE A 259 -3.37 -9.81 -1.42
N ILE A 260 -2.39 -9.39 -0.64
CA ILE A 260 -2.34 -8.06 -0.05
C ILE A 260 -2.27 -7.01 -1.16
N ALA A 261 -1.39 -7.15 -2.15
CA ALA A 261 -1.27 -6.24 -3.29
C ALA A 261 -2.57 -6.12 -4.11
N SER A 262 -3.49 -7.08 -3.97
CA SER A 262 -4.82 -7.00 -4.59
C SER A 262 -5.73 -5.95 -3.97
N TYR A 263 -5.28 -5.18 -2.97
CA TYR A 263 -6.06 -4.10 -2.38
C TYR A 263 -6.46 -3.02 -3.41
N CYS A 264 -5.71 -2.86 -4.49
CA CYS A 264 -6.08 -1.96 -5.58
C CYS A 264 -7.43 -2.35 -6.22
N ALA A 265 -7.73 -3.65 -6.34
CA ALA A 265 -9.02 -4.10 -6.84
C ALA A 265 -10.17 -3.70 -5.89
N ALA A 266 -9.94 -3.80 -4.58
CA ALA A 266 -10.90 -3.33 -3.58
C ALA A 266 -11.02 -1.78 -3.60
N SER A 267 -9.89 -1.05 -3.76
CA SER A 267 -9.89 0.42 -3.90
C SER A 267 -10.73 0.88 -5.09
N VAL A 268 -10.66 0.19 -6.23
CA VAL A 268 -11.48 0.46 -7.41
C VAL A 268 -12.97 0.22 -7.10
N LEU A 269 -13.30 -0.84 -6.36
CA LEU A 269 -14.69 -1.08 -5.93
C LEU A 269 -15.20 0.00 -4.96
N TRP A 270 -14.38 0.45 -4.01
CA TRP A 270 -14.73 1.55 -3.10
C TRP A 270 -14.97 2.85 -3.88
N SER A 271 -14.12 3.16 -4.86
CA SER A 271 -14.29 4.30 -5.75
C SER A 271 -15.63 4.23 -6.49
N ARG A 272 -16.01 3.04 -6.98
CA ARG A 272 -17.33 2.83 -7.63
C ARG A 272 -18.49 3.04 -6.69
N LEU A 273 -18.44 2.47 -5.49
CA LEU A 273 -19.53 2.50 -4.53
C LEU A 273 -19.73 3.89 -3.91
N PHE A 274 -18.65 4.54 -3.50
CA PHE A 274 -18.73 5.78 -2.73
C PHE A 274 -18.51 7.04 -3.57
N LEU A 275 -17.62 7.00 -4.58
CA LEU A 275 -17.41 8.12 -5.48
C LEU A 275 -18.25 8.04 -6.74
N LYS A 276 -19.02 6.94 -6.93
CA LYS A 276 -19.90 6.69 -8.09
C LYS A 276 -19.13 6.73 -9.43
N GLU A 277 -17.84 6.39 -9.41
CA GLU A 277 -17.03 6.30 -10.62
C GLU A 277 -17.58 5.19 -11.54
N LYS A 278 -17.63 5.46 -12.84
CA LYS A 278 -18.10 4.46 -13.82
C LYS A 278 -16.98 3.46 -14.10
N LEU A 279 -17.29 2.18 -13.99
CA LEU A 279 -16.38 1.08 -14.35
C LEU A 279 -16.87 0.38 -15.61
N SER A 280 -15.95 0.01 -16.49
CA SER A 280 -16.25 -0.81 -17.65
C SER A 280 -16.37 -2.29 -17.26
N TRP A 281 -16.96 -3.12 -18.13
CA TRP A 281 -17.02 -4.57 -17.92
C TRP A 281 -15.62 -5.21 -17.77
N LYS A 282 -14.60 -4.62 -18.40
CA LYS A 282 -13.20 -5.07 -18.30
C LYS A 282 -12.65 -4.96 -16.89
N HIS A 283 -12.97 -3.88 -16.17
CA HIS A 283 -12.61 -3.71 -14.75
C HIS A 283 -13.22 -4.84 -13.91
N TYR A 284 -14.51 -5.10 -14.07
CA TYR A 284 -15.18 -6.19 -13.33
C TYR A 284 -14.56 -7.55 -13.63
N THR A 285 -14.15 -7.81 -14.88
CA THR A 285 -13.46 -9.06 -15.23
C THR A 285 -12.13 -9.18 -14.50
N CYS A 286 -11.29 -8.14 -14.50
CA CYS A 286 -10.02 -8.15 -13.78
C CYS A 286 -10.22 -8.35 -12.27
N ILE A 287 -11.20 -7.66 -11.67
CA ILE A 287 -11.56 -7.79 -10.26
C ILE A 287 -12.00 -9.24 -9.95
N LEU A 288 -12.85 -9.84 -10.78
CA LEU A 288 -13.29 -11.23 -10.59
C LEU A 288 -12.13 -12.23 -10.70
N VAL A 289 -11.20 -12.02 -11.65
CA VAL A 289 -9.99 -12.85 -11.79
C VAL A 289 -9.11 -12.74 -10.55
N THR A 290 -8.91 -11.52 -10.03
CA THR A 290 -8.17 -11.29 -8.78
C THR A 290 -8.81 -12.05 -7.61
N PHE A 291 -10.11 -11.86 -7.40
CA PHE A 291 -10.82 -12.53 -6.30
C PHE A 291 -10.88 -14.05 -6.45
N ALA A 292 -10.92 -14.58 -7.68
CA ALA A 292 -10.83 -16.03 -7.89
C ALA A 292 -9.47 -16.58 -7.41
N GLY A 293 -8.37 -15.86 -7.67
CA GLY A 293 -7.06 -16.19 -7.12
C GLY A 293 -7.04 -16.21 -5.59
N ILE A 294 -7.58 -15.16 -4.96
CA ILE A 294 -7.67 -15.07 -3.50
C ILE A 294 -8.50 -16.21 -2.90
N LEU A 295 -9.65 -16.53 -3.51
CA LEU A 295 -10.50 -17.63 -3.04
C LEU A 295 -9.80 -18.98 -3.11
N ILE A 296 -9.06 -19.26 -4.19
CA ILE A 296 -8.29 -20.49 -4.31
C ILE A 296 -7.25 -20.57 -3.19
N MET A 297 -6.51 -19.49 -2.90
CA MET A 297 -5.57 -19.46 -1.79
C MET A 297 -6.24 -19.73 -0.44
N GLY A 298 -7.40 -19.12 -0.18
CA GLY A 298 -8.16 -19.33 1.03
C GLY A 298 -8.63 -20.78 1.23
N ILE A 299 -8.98 -21.48 0.17
CA ILE A 299 -9.35 -22.91 0.23
C ILE A 299 -8.16 -23.79 0.63
N TYR A 300 -6.94 -23.39 0.24
CA TYR A 300 -5.73 -24.15 0.57
C TYR A 300 -5.13 -23.80 1.94
N ASP A 301 -5.59 -22.71 2.58
CA ASP A 301 -5.21 -22.34 3.96
C ASP A 301 -6.11 -23.03 5.00
N MET A 302 -7.33 -23.43 4.64
CA MET A 302 -8.25 -24.15 5.52
C MET A 302 -7.93 -25.63 5.62
#